data_56ecbfd044f02fc701b090b3b26de264
#
_entry.id   56ecbfd044f02fc701b090b3b26de264
#
_cell.length_a   1.000
_cell.length_b   1.000
_cell.length_c   1.000
_cell.angle_alpha   90.00
_cell.angle_beta   90.00
_cell.angle_gamma   90.00
#
_symmetry.space_group_name_H-M   'P 1'
#
loop_
_entity.id
_entity.type
_entity.pdbx_description
1 polymer ?
#
loop_
_entity_poly.entity_id
_entity_poly.type
_entity_poly.pdbx_seq_one_letter_code
_entity_poly.pdbx_strand_id
1 'polypeptide(L)'
;MLTKLKYAGVSTKDLIETYALFIRSRAEYVSVAFHSSLTKKQEKAIERIQSTCLKVILGEKYKNYEDALKVTGLDTLKQRREEKCLAFSLKCLKHPELKRLFPRNEKVYTLRNKEDFKVNFAYTEDYRKSAIPYCQTLLNQRVL
;
A
#
# COMPACT_ATOMS: atom_id res chain seq x y z
N MET A 1 17.63 -13.83 9.08
CA MET A 1 18.10 -12.58 9.70
C MET A 1 17.42 -12.34 11.04
N LEU A 2 16.13 -12.03 11.13
CA LEU A 2 15.41 -11.73 12.38
C LEU A 2 15.56 -12.81 13.45
N THR A 3 15.47 -14.09 13.09
CA THR A 3 15.64 -15.21 14.01
C THR A 3 17.01 -15.19 14.69
N LYS A 4 18.08 -14.97 13.92
CA LYS A 4 19.45 -14.90 14.44
C LYS A 4 19.62 -13.73 15.42
N LEU A 5 19.07 -12.55 15.06
CA LEU A 5 19.11 -11.36 15.93
C LEU A 5 18.34 -11.59 17.25
N LYS A 6 17.19 -12.27 17.17
CA LYS A 6 16.41 -12.61 18.35
C LYS A 6 17.19 -13.56 19.29
N TYR A 7 17.83 -14.59 18.75
CA TYR A 7 18.68 -15.49 19.56
C TYR A 7 19.91 -14.79 20.15
N ALA A 8 20.40 -13.72 19.48
CA ALA A 8 21.48 -12.88 19.99
C ALA A 8 21.02 -11.89 21.10
N GLY A 9 19.72 -11.95 21.50
CA GLY A 9 19.19 -11.12 22.59
C GLY A 9 18.79 -9.70 22.20
N VAL A 10 18.63 -9.41 20.90
CA VAL A 10 18.19 -8.09 20.41
C VAL A 10 16.78 -7.80 20.89
N SER A 11 16.52 -6.57 21.33
CA SER A 11 15.22 -6.16 21.89
C SER A 11 14.10 -6.27 20.83
N THR A 12 12.86 -6.48 21.31
CA THR A 12 11.67 -6.54 20.42
C THR A 12 11.53 -5.25 19.61
N LYS A 13 11.84 -4.10 20.19
CA LYS A 13 11.79 -2.80 19.51
C LYS A 13 12.76 -2.76 18.34
N ASP A 14 14.02 -3.12 18.56
CA ASP A 14 15.05 -3.11 17.51
C ASP A 14 14.78 -4.14 16.42
N LEU A 15 14.16 -5.28 16.78
CA LEU A 15 13.69 -6.27 15.80
C LEU A 15 12.58 -5.72 14.90
N ILE A 16 11.64 -4.93 15.45
CA ILE A 16 10.60 -4.25 14.67
C ILE A 16 11.22 -3.22 13.73
N GLU A 17 12.17 -2.42 14.20
CA GLU A 17 12.89 -1.44 13.38
C GLU A 17 13.68 -2.13 12.28
N THR A 18 14.39 -3.20 12.60
CA THR A 18 15.12 -4.03 11.62
C THR A 18 14.18 -4.60 10.55
N TYR A 19 13.02 -5.12 10.97
CA TYR A 19 11.99 -5.58 10.03
C TYR A 19 11.54 -4.44 9.11
N ALA A 20 11.23 -3.28 9.68
CA ALA A 20 10.73 -2.13 8.93
C ALA A 20 11.73 -1.61 7.89
N LEU A 21 13.02 -1.55 8.27
CA LEU A 21 14.08 -1.01 7.41
C LEU A 21 14.50 -1.99 6.31
N PHE A 22 14.64 -3.28 6.61
CA PHE A 22 15.26 -4.22 5.69
C PHE A 22 14.28 -5.13 4.94
N ILE A 23 13.21 -5.57 5.60
CA ILE A 23 12.27 -6.54 5.00
C ILE A 23 11.07 -5.81 4.41
N ARG A 24 10.40 -4.97 5.19
CA ARG A 24 9.21 -4.25 4.74
C ARG A 24 9.54 -3.29 3.58
N SER A 25 10.66 -2.60 3.64
CA SER A 25 11.10 -1.71 2.56
C SER A 25 11.21 -2.43 1.21
N ARG A 26 11.68 -3.67 1.20
CA ARG A 26 11.75 -4.51 -0.01
C ARG A 26 10.36 -4.98 -0.47
N ALA A 27 9.49 -5.38 0.46
CA ALA A 27 8.12 -5.79 0.13
C ALA A 27 7.27 -4.63 -0.42
N GLU A 28 7.63 -3.40 -0.09
CA GLU A 28 6.95 -2.18 -0.55
C GLU A 28 7.67 -1.47 -1.71
N TYR A 29 8.81 -2.00 -2.18
CA TYR A 29 9.56 -1.40 -3.29
C TYR A 29 8.70 -1.35 -4.55
N VAL A 30 8.63 -0.16 -5.18
CA VAL A 30 7.82 0.09 -6.40
C VAL A 30 6.34 -0.35 -6.26
N SER A 31 5.81 -0.38 -5.03
CA SER A 31 4.45 -0.88 -4.78
C SER A 31 3.35 -0.15 -5.56
N VAL A 32 3.55 1.11 -5.89
CA VAL A 32 2.62 1.91 -6.70
C VAL A 32 2.40 1.30 -8.08
N ALA A 33 3.43 0.72 -8.69
CA ALA A 33 3.35 0.16 -10.03
C ALA A 33 2.56 -1.15 -10.09
N PHE A 34 2.61 -1.98 -9.04
CA PHE A 34 2.01 -3.32 -9.06
C PHE A 34 0.80 -3.50 -8.13
N HIS A 35 0.54 -2.57 -7.20
CA HIS A 35 -0.49 -2.74 -6.17
C HIS A 35 -1.86 -3.11 -6.75
N SER A 36 -2.30 -2.38 -7.74
CA SER A 36 -3.64 -2.54 -8.36
C SER A 36 -3.78 -3.79 -9.23
N SER A 37 -2.67 -4.35 -9.72
CA SER A 37 -2.65 -5.56 -10.54
C SER A 37 -2.52 -6.86 -9.74
N LEU A 38 -2.31 -6.77 -8.41
CA LEU A 38 -2.18 -7.95 -7.56
C LEU A 38 -3.47 -8.78 -7.53
N THR A 39 -3.32 -10.08 -7.70
CA THR A 39 -4.38 -11.04 -7.41
C THR A 39 -4.55 -11.20 -5.90
N LYS A 40 -5.74 -11.63 -5.44
CA LYS A 40 -5.98 -11.94 -4.02
C LYS A 40 -4.98 -12.95 -3.44
N LYS A 41 -4.51 -13.89 -4.27
CA LYS A 41 -3.50 -14.88 -3.86
C LYS A 41 -2.13 -14.22 -3.59
N GLN A 42 -1.70 -13.34 -4.49
CA GLN A 42 -0.44 -12.59 -4.34
C GLN A 42 -0.50 -11.62 -3.17
N GLU A 43 -1.63 -10.91 -2.98
CA GLU A 43 -1.85 -10.02 -1.84
C GLU A 43 -1.70 -10.78 -0.51
N LYS A 44 -2.35 -11.94 -0.38
CA LYS A 44 -2.20 -12.82 0.80
C LYS A 44 -0.76 -13.32 0.99
N ALA A 45 -0.05 -13.61 -0.10
CA ALA A 45 1.35 -14.04 -0.04
C ALA A 45 2.26 -12.94 0.52
N ILE A 46 2.05 -11.69 0.11
CA ILE A 46 2.79 -10.53 0.62
C ILE A 46 2.48 -10.30 2.11
N GLU A 47 1.19 -10.33 2.52
CA GLU A 47 0.82 -10.21 3.93
C GLU A 47 1.40 -11.33 4.81
N ARG A 48 1.53 -12.55 4.25
CA ARG A 48 2.14 -13.68 4.95
C ARG A 48 3.60 -13.41 5.32
N ILE A 49 4.34 -12.63 4.52
CA ILE A 49 5.72 -12.25 4.85
C ILE A 49 5.72 -11.46 6.17
N GLN A 50 4.88 -10.44 6.30
CA GLN A 50 4.77 -9.65 7.53
C GLN A 50 4.33 -10.52 8.71
N SER A 51 3.29 -11.34 8.55
CA SER A 51 2.81 -12.24 9.58
C SER A 51 3.91 -13.18 10.10
N THR A 52 4.72 -13.73 9.19
CA THR A 52 5.84 -14.61 9.55
C THR A 52 6.92 -13.84 10.32
N CYS A 53 7.26 -12.64 9.90
CA CYS A 53 8.21 -11.79 10.63
C CYS A 53 7.71 -11.44 12.03
N LEU A 54 6.43 -11.09 12.17
CA LEU A 54 5.81 -10.78 13.46
C LEU A 54 5.78 -11.98 14.40
N LYS A 55 5.54 -13.21 13.87
CA LYS A 55 5.67 -14.45 14.65
C LYS A 55 7.09 -14.63 15.22
N VAL A 56 8.10 -14.37 14.41
CA VAL A 56 9.48 -14.43 14.87
C VAL A 56 9.76 -13.38 15.94
N ILE A 57 9.35 -12.12 15.71
CA ILE A 57 9.60 -11.01 16.63
C ILE A 57 8.92 -11.24 17.99
N LEU A 58 7.62 -11.51 17.99
CA LEU A 58 6.82 -11.65 19.21
C LEU A 58 7.00 -13.00 19.90
N GLY A 59 7.33 -14.08 19.17
CA GLY A 59 7.47 -15.41 19.73
C GLY A 59 6.21 -15.88 20.43
N GLU A 60 6.30 -16.24 21.71
CA GLU A 60 5.16 -16.71 22.52
C GLU A 60 4.04 -15.70 22.69
N LYS A 61 4.34 -14.41 22.59
CA LYS A 61 3.34 -13.32 22.65
C LYS A 61 2.49 -13.20 21.39
N TYR A 62 2.83 -13.92 20.32
CA TYR A 62 2.06 -13.92 19.08
C TYR A 62 0.79 -14.75 19.22
N LYS A 63 -0.38 -14.13 19.18
CA LYS A 63 -1.68 -14.83 19.17
C LYS A 63 -2.23 -14.97 17.75
N ASN A 64 -2.48 -13.84 17.10
CA ASN A 64 -2.95 -13.77 15.73
C ASN A 64 -2.34 -12.55 15.04
N TYR A 65 -2.57 -12.42 13.73
CA TYR A 65 -1.98 -11.35 12.93
C TYR A 65 -2.51 -9.96 13.32
N GLU A 66 -3.81 -9.86 13.59
CA GLU A 66 -4.44 -8.57 13.95
C GLU A 66 -3.94 -8.05 15.30
N ASP A 67 -3.85 -8.93 16.30
CA ASP A 67 -3.28 -8.57 17.61
C ASP A 67 -1.81 -8.19 17.49
N ALA A 68 -1.05 -8.92 16.67
CA ALA A 68 0.35 -8.63 16.43
C ALA A 68 0.56 -7.22 15.82
N LEU A 69 -0.31 -6.82 14.89
CA LEU A 69 -0.29 -5.46 14.33
C LEU A 69 -0.57 -4.41 15.41
N LYS A 70 -1.58 -4.63 16.25
CA LYS A 70 -1.91 -3.71 17.36
C LYS A 70 -0.76 -3.57 18.37
N VAL A 71 -0.17 -4.69 18.76
CA VAL A 71 0.93 -4.72 19.74
C VAL A 71 2.19 -4.03 19.19
N THR A 72 2.46 -4.18 17.89
CA THR A 72 3.66 -3.61 17.26
C THR A 72 3.43 -2.20 16.69
N GLY A 73 2.18 -1.73 16.63
CA GLY A 73 1.82 -0.45 16.03
C GLY A 73 2.05 -0.40 14.51
N LEU A 74 2.03 -1.57 13.85
CA LEU A 74 2.24 -1.67 12.41
C LEU A 74 0.91 -1.81 11.66
N ASP A 75 0.84 -1.13 10.51
CA ASP A 75 -0.28 -1.29 9.57
C ASP A 75 -0.09 -2.52 8.68
N THR A 76 -1.17 -2.98 8.05
CA THR A 76 -1.08 -4.01 7.02
C THR A 76 -0.27 -3.52 5.82
N LEU A 77 0.42 -4.42 5.12
CA LEU A 77 1.15 -4.06 3.90
C LEU A 77 0.20 -3.58 2.81
N LYS A 78 -1.05 -4.06 2.78
CA LYS A 78 -2.09 -3.58 1.87
C LYS A 78 -2.39 -2.10 2.09
N GLN A 79 -2.75 -1.73 3.33
CA GLN A 79 -3.07 -0.34 3.69
C GLN A 79 -1.92 0.59 3.36
N ARG A 80 -0.70 0.22 3.70
CA ARG A 80 0.49 1.01 3.40
C ARG A 80 0.74 1.19 1.89
N ARG A 81 0.47 0.15 1.08
CA ARG A 81 0.57 0.27 -0.39
C ARG A 81 -0.49 1.22 -0.95
N GLU A 82 -1.73 1.19 -0.42
CA GLU A 82 -2.79 2.14 -0.79
C GLU A 82 -2.40 3.58 -0.43
N GLU A 83 -1.86 3.80 0.77
CA GLU A 83 -1.36 5.12 1.20
C GLU A 83 -0.23 5.63 0.29
N LYS A 84 0.69 4.74 -0.12
CA LYS A 84 1.74 5.10 -1.08
C LYS A 84 1.19 5.47 -2.45
N CYS A 85 0.17 4.76 -2.94
CA CYS A 85 -0.51 5.11 -4.19
C CYS A 85 -1.17 6.49 -4.09
N LEU A 86 -1.83 6.80 -2.97
CA LEU A 86 -2.43 8.11 -2.72
C LEU A 86 -1.36 9.20 -2.66
N ALA A 87 -0.29 8.98 -1.88
CA ALA A 87 0.82 9.91 -1.76
C ALA A 87 1.51 10.18 -3.11
N PHE A 88 1.69 9.14 -3.93
CA PHE A 88 2.19 9.27 -5.30
C PHE A 88 1.26 10.13 -6.16
N SER A 89 -0.04 9.88 -6.14
CA SER A 89 -1.04 10.64 -6.88
C SER A 89 -1.01 12.13 -6.51
N LEU A 90 -0.96 12.43 -5.21
CA LEU A 90 -0.87 13.81 -4.71
C LEU A 90 0.44 14.51 -5.11
N LYS A 91 1.56 13.78 -5.15
CA LYS A 91 2.84 14.31 -5.67
C LYS A 91 2.75 14.60 -7.18
N CYS A 92 2.13 13.71 -7.95
CA CYS A 92 1.93 13.92 -9.39
C CYS A 92 1.08 15.18 -9.68
N LEU A 93 0.05 15.44 -8.87
CA LEU A 93 -0.79 16.66 -9.02
C LEU A 93 -0.01 17.96 -8.79
N LYS A 94 1.06 17.91 -7.97
CA LYS A 94 1.94 19.07 -7.71
C LYS A 94 3.01 19.27 -8.80
N HIS A 95 3.30 18.22 -9.59
CA HIS A 95 4.35 18.27 -10.61
C HIS A 95 3.75 18.71 -11.97
N PRO A 96 4.28 19.77 -12.64
CA PRO A 96 3.69 20.32 -13.86
C PRO A 96 3.47 19.27 -14.97
N GLU A 97 4.49 18.45 -15.25
CA GLU A 97 4.42 17.43 -16.29
C GLU A 97 3.53 16.23 -15.93
N LEU A 98 3.57 15.79 -14.66
CA LEU A 98 2.83 14.60 -14.24
C LEU A 98 1.35 14.89 -13.97
N LYS A 99 0.97 16.12 -13.73
CA LYS A 99 -0.42 16.54 -13.53
C LYS A 99 -1.32 16.15 -14.71
N ARG A 100 -0.77 16.11 -15.94
CA ARG A 100 -1.50 15.67 -17.15
C ARG A 100 -2.01 14.24 -17.10
N LEU A 101 -1.42 13.39 -16.22
CA LEU A 101 -1.90 12.02 -16.00
C LEU A 101 -3.20 11.96 -15.20
N PHE A 102 -3.59 13.07 -14.58
CA PHE A 102 -4.77 13.20 -13.72
C PHE A 102 -5.67 14.35 -14.20
N PRO A 103 -6.28 14.23 -15.40
CA PRO A 103 -7.15 15.26 -15.93
C PRO A 103 -8.38 15.42 -15.05
N ARG A 104 -8.79 16.66 -14.79
CA ARG A 104 -10.03 16.94 -14.08
C ARG A 104 -11.23 16.73 -14.98
N ASN A 105 -12.34 16.35 -14.38
CA ASN A 105 -13.62 16.31 -15.09
C ASN A 105 -14.15 17.74 -15.30
N GLU A 106 -14.27 18.14 -16.55
CA GLU A 106 -14.97 19.38 -16.97
C GLU A 106 -16.48 19.11 -17.00
N LYS A 107 -17.09 18.90 -15.83
CA LYS A 107 -18.53 18.64 -15.77
C LYS A 107 -19.29 19.97 -15.72
N VAL A 108 -20.16 20.17 -16.69
CA VAL A 108 -21.11 21.30 -16.79
C VAL A 108 -22.32 21.10 -15.84
N TYR A 109 -22.57 19.84 -15.37
CA TYR A 109 -23.76 19.51 -14.57
C TYR A 109 -23.38 19.04 -13.17
N THR A 110 -24.14 19.49 -12.16
CA THR A 110 -24.05 19.05 -10.77
C THR A 110 -24.75 17.69 -10.63
N LEU A 111 -24.00 16.60 -10.72
CA LEU A 111 -24.50 15.26 -10.46
C LEU A 111 -24.29 14.88 -8.98
N ARG A 112 -25.10 13.93 -8.48
CA ARG A 112 -25.09 13.45 -7.10
C ARG A 112 -23.71 12.86 -6.69
N ASN A 113 -22.99 12.23 -7.64
CA ASN A 113 -21.62 11.74 -7.48
C ASN A 113 -20.67 12.57 -8.34
N LYS A 114 -19.98 13.51 -7.70
CA LYS A 114 -19.03 14.39 -8.35
C LYS A 114 -17.65 13.74 -8.31
N GLU A 115 -17.30 13.02 -9.37
CA GLU A 115 -15.92 12.60 -9.57
C GLU A 115 -15.10 13.78 -10.07
N ASP A 116 -14.10 14.21 -9.29
CA ASP A 116 -13.27 15.38 -9.64
C ASP A 116 -12.24 15.06 -10.72
N PHE A 117 -11.81 13.80 -10.80
CA PHE A 117 -10.82 13.35 -11.79
C PHE A 117 -11.46 12.42 -12.81
N LYS A 118 -11.11 12.62 -14.08
CA LYS A 118 -11.52 11.74 -15.17
C LYS A 118 -10.73 10.47 -15.10
N VAL A 119 -11.41 9.34 -14.88
CA VAL A 119 -10.79 8.02 -14.99
C VAL A 119 -10.68 7.66 -16.46
N ASN A 120 -9.45 7.31 -16.91
CA ASN A 120 -9.22 6.93 -18.29
C ASN A 120 -10.02 5.67 -18.65
N PHE A 121 -10.70 5.72 -19.81
CA PHE A 121 -11.41 4.56 -20.30
C PHE A 121 -10.44 3.40 -20.59
N ALA A 122 -10.78 2.23 -20.10
CA ALA A 122 -9.96 1.04 -20.21
C ALA A 122 -10.63 0.01 -21.13
N TYR A 123 -10.00 -0.28 -22.27
CA TYR A 123 -10.43 -1.34 -23.18
C TYR A 123 -10.10 -2.75 -22.66
N THR A 124 -9.10 -2.87 -21.78
CA THR A 124 -8.67 -4.15 -21.21
C THR A 124 -8.67 -4.11 -19.69
N GLU A 125 -8.88 -5.26 -19.06
CA GLU A 125 -8.78 -5.43 -17.62
C GLU A 125 -7.38 -5.08 -17.07
N ASP A 126 -6.34 -5.41 -17.84
CA ASP A 126 -4.96 -5.14 -17.43
C ASP A 126 -4.68 -3.63 -17.37
N TYR A 127 -5.17 -2.88 -18.37
CA TYR A 127 -5.07 -1.42 -18.32
C TYR A 127 -5.89 -0.83 -17.18
N ARG A 128 -7.11 -1.32 -16.95
CA ARG A 128 -7.96 -0.87 -15.84
C ARG A 128 -7.29 -1.06 -14.48
N LYS A 129 -6.54 -2.16 -14.33
CA LYS A 129 -5.76 -2.48 -13.12
C LYS A 129 -4.37 -1.86 -13.11
N SER A 130 -4.00 -1.07 -14.10
CA SER A 130 -2.71 -0.39 -14.09
C SER A 130 -2.69 0.77 -13.09
N ALA A 131 -1.50 1.24 -12.75
CA ALA A 131 -1.30 2.20 -11.65
C ALA A 131 -2.08 3.51 -11.82
N ILE A 132 -2.10 4.09 -13.02
CA ILE A 132 -2.71 5.41 -13.25
C ILE A 132 -4.24 5.38 -13.13
N PRO A 133 -5.00 4.52 -13.82
CA PRO A 133 -6.46 4.42 -13.64
C PRO A 133 -6.85 4.09 -12.19
N TYR A 134 -6.09 3.23 -11.53
CA TYR A 134 -6.30 2.94 -10.10
C TYR A 134 -6.12 4.18 -9.23
N CYS A 135 -5.04 4.94 -9.43
CA CYS A 135 -4.77 6.16 -8.69
C CYS A 135 -5.82 7.25 -8.94
N GLN A 136 -6.34 7.37 -10.18
CA GLN A 136 -7.44 8.29 -10.52
C GLN A 136 -8.72 7.92 -9.74
N THR A 137 -9.06 6.63 -9.69
CA THR A 137 -10.20 6.12 -8.92
C THR A 137 -10.00 6.35 -7.42
N LEU A 138 -8.80 6.09 -6.91
CA LEU A 138 -8.47 6.29 -5.49
C LEU A 138 -8.58 7.76 -5.06
N LEU A 139 -8.16 8.70 -5.91
CA LEU A 139 -8.35 10.14 -5.66
C LEU A 139 -9.83 10.50 -5.57
N ASN A 140 -10.67 10.00 -6.47
CA ASN A 140 -12.11 10.25 -6.43
C ASN A 140 -12.79 9.70 -5.17
N GLN A 141 -12.27 8.61 -4.61
CA GLN A 141 -12.82 8.01 -3.39
C GLN A 141 -12.38 8.72 -2.09
N ARG A 142 -11.22 9.38 -2.10
CA ARG A 142 -10.64 9.97 -0.88
C ARG A 142 -10.67 11.49 -0.82
N VAL A 143 -10.98 12.17 -1.90
CA VAL A 143 -11.08 13.65 -1.96
C VAL A 143 -12.53 14.11 -1.70
N LEU A 144 -13.42 13.15 -1.47
CA LEU A 144 -14.76 13.37 -0.92
C LEU A 144 -14.62 13.26 0.61
#